data_860925209183bb22a341f06f3038a828
#
_entry.id   860925209183bb22a341f06f3038a828
#
_cell.length_a   1.000
_cell.length_b   1.000
_cell.length_c   1.000
_cell.angle_alpha   90.00
_cell.angle_beta   90.00
_cell.angle_gamma   90.00
#
_symmetry.space_group_name_H-M   'P 1'
#
loop_
_entity.id
_entity.type
_entity.pdbx_description
1 polymer ?
#
loop_
_entity_poly.entity_id
_entity_poly.type
_entity_poly.pdbx_seq_one_letter_code
_entity_poly.pdbx_strand_id
1 'polypeptide(L)'
;DENYSAMKNYQIAQGRGLQYMDIKDNKQVCVIGDYLNRVAFGGNGLGQTLKIGANKFRIVGVLAAKVSDQDMQQGSDDDCVYLPYTTAMRLSSQSMVSNYAAVMEDESRANEAKSAVESELQHQLGSDNGYYVYSASEWLEEMNKMINMVIVILTGIASISLLVGGIGIM
;
A
#
# COMPACT_ATOMS: atom_id res chain seq x y z
N ASP A 1 12.59 0.39 1.39
CA ASP A 1 13.18 0.42 2.72
C ASP A 1 13.03 -0.97 3.36
N GLU A 2 13.98 -1.37 4.20
CA GLU A 2 14.01 -2.66 4.91
C GLU A 2 12.85 -2.82 5.91
N ASN A 3 12.36 -1.72 6.45
CA ASN A 3 11.27 -1.72 7.43
C ASN A 3 9.88 -1.80 6.80
N TYR A 4 9.77 -1.66 5.48
CA TYR A 4 8.47 -1.59 4.81
C TYR A 4 7.63 -2.86 5.02
N SER A 5 8.27 -4.03 5.01
CA SER A 5 7.58 -5.30 5.26
C SER A 5 6.99 -5.38 6.67
N ALA A 6 7.73 -4.89 7.67
CA ALA A 6 7.26 -4.82 9.05
C ALA A 6 6.10 -3.82 9.20
N MET A 7 6.20 -2.63 8.59
CA MET A 7 5.15 -1.61 8.60
C MET A 7 3.83 -2.11 8.00
N LYS A 8 3.91 -2.90 6.94
CA LYS A 8 2.74 -3.49 6.25
C LYS A 8 2.29 -4.83 6.83
N ASN A 9 2.93 -5.28 7.90
CA ASN A 9 2.68 -6.58 8.52
C ASN A 9 2.79 -7.74 7.52
N TYR A 10 3.76 -7.66 6.59
CA TYR A 10 4.05 -8.75 5.68
C TYR A 10 4.97 -9.75 6.35
N GLN A 11 4.54 -10.99 6.38
CA GLN A 11 5.35 -12.10 6.87
C GLN A 11 6.15 -12.72 5.71
N ILE A 12 7.37 -13.13 6.01
CA ILE A 12 8.23 -13.86 5.06
C ILE A 12 7.94 -15.35 5.20
N ALA A 13 7.44 -15.96 4.13
CA ALA A 13 7.21 -17.41 4.08
C ALA A 13 8.49 -18.18 3.77
N GLN A 14 9.32 -17.66 2.87
CA GLN A 14 10.56 -18.29 2.45
C GLN A 14 11.67 -17.26 2.28
N GLY A 15 12.89 -17.60 2.68
CA GLY A 15 14.05 -16.74 2.52
C GLY A 15 14.11 -15.60 3.53
N ARG A 16 14.38 -14.39 3.08
CA ARG A 16 14.51 -13.18 3.91
C ARG A 16 13.91 -11.93 3.26
N GLY A 17 13.61 -10.94 4.07
CA GLY A 17 13.26 -9.59 3.60
C GLY A 17 14.44 -8.83 3.00
N LEU A 18 14.17 -7.64 2.50
CA LEU A 18 15.20 -6.69 2.11
C LEU A 18 15.98 -6.26 3.35
N GLN A 19 17.27 -6.08 3.19
CA GLN A 19 18.17 -5.65 4.25
C GLN A 19 18.80 -4.30 3.91
N TYR A 20 19.23 -3.56 4.91
CA TYR A 20 19.94 -2.28 4.73
C TYR A 20 21.10 -2.36 3.74
N MET A 21 21.89 -3.45 3.78
CA MET A 21 23.00 -3.67 2.83
C MET A 21 22.56 -3.89 1.39
N ASP A 22 21.35 -4.37 1.16
CA ASP A 22 20.81 -4.52 -0.20
C ASP A 22 20.46 -3.14 -0.78
N ILE A 23 19.99 -2.24 0.07
CA ILE A 23 19.65 -0.86 -0.28
C ILE A 23 20.93 -0.03 -0.48
N LYS A 24 21.86 -0.09 0.47
CA LYS A 24 23.10 0.68 0.44
C LYS A 24 23.97 0.33 -0.76
N ASP A 25 24.07 -0.95 -1.09
CA ASP A 25 24.90 -1.44 -2.20
C ASP A 25 24.16 -1.47 -3.54
N ASN A 26 22.92 -0.98 -3.60
CA ASN A 26 22.05 -1.02 -4.80
C ASN A 26 21.96 -2.43 -5.42
N LYS A 27 21.83 -3.47 -4.59
CA LYS A 27 21.81 -4.85 -5.09
C LYS A 27 20.59 -5.13 -5.95
N GLN A 28 20.78 -5.95 -6.96
CA GLN A 28 19.69 -6.44 -7.82
C GLN A 28 19.03 -7.66 -7.18
N VAL A 29 18.34 -7.42 -6.07
CA VAL A 29 17.56 -8.42 -5.33
C VAL A 29 16.11 -7.98 -5.23
N CYS A 30 15.20 -8.94 -5.07
CA CYS A 30 13.80 -8.67 -4.87
C CYS A 30 13.15 -9.65 -3.88
N VAL A 31 12.05 -9.21 -3.30
CA VAL A 31 11.11 -10.03 -2.55
C VAL A 31 9.82 -10.05 -3.33
N ILE A 32 9.22 -11.21 -3.53
CA ILE A 32 8.00 -11.39 -4.32
C ILE A 32 6.83 -11.83 -3.46
N GLY A 33 5.61 -11.51 -3.88
CA GLY A 33 4.39 -12.01 -3.27
C GLY A 33 4.11 -13.46 -3.65
N ASP A 34 3.21 -14.10 -2.90
CA ASP A 34 2.90 -15.52 -3.07
C ASP A 34 2.20 -15.81 -4.41
N TYR A 35 1.34 -14.92 -4.88
CA TYR A 35 0.71 -15.06 -6.20
C TYR A 35 1.75 -15.18 -7.31
N LEU A 36 2.69 -14.24 -7.35
CA LEU A 36 3.74 -14.25 -8.37
C LEU A 36 4.64 -15.48 -8.25
N ASN A 37 4.94 -15.92 -7.02
CA ASN A 37 5.71 -17.13 -6.75
C ASN A 37 5.02 -18.37 -7.33
N ARG A 38 3.71 -18.51 -7.14
CA ARG A 38 2.95 -19.65 -7.65
C ARG A 38 2.82 -19.61 -9.17
N VAL A 39 2.43 -18.47 -9.73
CA VAL A 39 2.13 -18.36 -11.17
C VAL A 39 3.38 -18.39 -12.04
N ALA A 40 4.42 -17.65 -11.66
CA ALA A 40 5.62 -17.53 -12.48
C ALA A 40 6.69 -18.61 -12.19
N PHE A 41 6.72 -19.15 -10.95
CA PHE A 41 7.79 -20.03 -10.49
C PHE A 41 7.29 -21.38 -9.94
N GLY A 42 5.98 -21.66 -10.04
CA GLY A 42 5.42 -22.92 -9.53
C GLY A 42 5.64 -23.14 -8.03
N GLY A 43 5.74 -22.06 -7.24
CA GLY A 43 5.99 -22.12 -5.80
C GLY A 43 7.47 -22.18 -5.38
N ASN A 44 8.40 -22.27 -6.34
CA ASN A 44 9.83 -22.42 -6.09
C ASN A 44 10.65 -21.21 -6.56
N GLY A 45 10.16 -19.99 -6.31
CA GLY A 45 10.80 -18.75 -6.77
C GLY A 45 12.05 -18.36 -6.00
N LEU A 46 12.22 -18.83 -4.76
CA LEU A 46 13.37 -18.45 -3.92
C LEU A 46 14.70 -18.81 -4.60
N GLY A 47 15.60 -17.83 -4.69
CA GLY A 47 16.91 -17.96 -5.32
C GLY A 47 16.91 -17.90 -6.84
N GLN A 48 15.74 -17.92 -7.48
CA GLN A 48 15.59 -17.75 -8.93
C GLN A 48 15.75 -16.28 -9.34
N THR A 49 15.73 -16.05 -10.65
CA THR A 49 15.91 -14.72 -11.24
C THR A 49 14.62 -14.26 -11.87
N LEU A 50 14.13 -13.13 -11.39
CA LEU A 50 13.01 -12.40 -11.99
C LEU A 50 13.56 -11.34 -12.95
N LYS A 51 13.03 -11.29 -14.17
CA LYS A 51 13.37 -10.26 -15.15
C LYS A 51 12.33 -9.14 -15.14
N ILE A 52 12.76 -7.91 -14.86
CA ILE A 52 11.91 -6.72 -14.90
C ILE A 52 12.49 -5.78 -15.96
N GLY A 53 11.81 -5.65 -17.10
CA GLY A 53 12.34 -4.94 -18.25
C GLY A 53 13.65 -5.56 -18.76
N ALA A 54 14.72 -4.76 -18.81
CA ALA A 54 16.05 -5.22 -19.21
C ALA A 54 16.89 -5.78 -18.04
N ASN A 55 16.44 -5.63 -16.81
CA ASN A 55 17.22 -5.97 -15.62
C ASN A 55 16.81 -7.30 -15.01
N LYS A 56 17.77 -7.96 -14.37
CA LYS A 56 17.59 -9.25 -13.70
C LYS A 56 17.74 -9.08 -12.19
N PHE A 57 16.77 -9.61 -11.42
CA PHE A 57 16.74 -9.54 -9.97
C PHE A 57 16.74 -10.93 -9.38
N ARG A 58 17.60 -11.17 -8.40
CA ARG A 58 17.58 -12.43 -7.65
C ARG A 58 16.50 -12.37 -6.58
N ILE A 59 15.63 -13.37 -6.54
CA ILE A 59 14.59 -13.50 -5.52
C ILE A 59 15.25 -13.96 -4.22
N VAL A 60 15.23 -13.13 -3.18
CA VAL A 60 15.82 -13.40 -1.85
C VAL A 60 14.78 -13.73 -0.80
N GLY A 61 13.52 -13.49 -1.09
CA GLY A 61 12.41 -13.82 -0.21
C GLY A 61 11.09 -13.92 -0.95
N VAL A 62 10.19 -14.69 -0.35
CA VAL A 62 8.80 -14.82 -0.78
C VAL A 62 7.92 -14.48 0.41
N LEU A 63 6.94 -13.62 0.20
CA LEU A 63 5.96 -13.24 1.23
C LEU A 63 4.96 -14.38 1.46
N ALA A 64 4.44 -14.46 2.67
CA ALA A 64 3.30 -15.31 2.96
C ALA A 64 2.06 -14.77 2.27
N ALA A 65 1.16 -15.67 1.85
CA ALA A 65 -0.13 -15.29 1.30
C ALA A 65 -0.90 -14.44 2.31
N LYS A 66 -1.42 -13.31 1.87
CA LYS A 66 -2.24 -12.39 2.66
C LYS A 66 -3.71 -12.51 2.29
N VAL A 67 -3.97 -12.83 1.04
CA VAL A 67 -5.31 -13.04 0.50
C VAL A 67 -5.64 -14.54 0.50
N SER A 68 -6.93 -14.87 0.61
CA SER A 68 -7.38 -16.25 0.50
C SER A 68 -7.11 -16.81 -0.91
N ASP A 69 -6.96 -18.14 -1.03
CA ASP A 69 -6.71 -18.78 -2.33
C ASP A 69 -7.82 -18.46 -3.37
N GLN A 70 -9.04 -18.16 -2.92
CA GLN A 70 -10.15 -17.78 -3.79
C GLN A 70 -10.05 -16.36 -4.35
N ASP A 71 -9.43 -15.47 -3.60
CA ASP A 71 -9.25 -14.05 -3.96
C ASP A 71 -7.87 -13.78 -4.58
N MET A 72 -7.04 -14.83 -4.67
CA MET A 72 -5.68 -14.74 -5.20
C MET A 72 -5.73 -14.67 -6.73
N GLN A 73 -5.60 -13.45 -7.25
CA GLN A 73 -5.65 -13.17 -8.68
C GLN A 73 -4.64 -12.09 -9.06
N GLN A 74 -4.49 -11.87 -10.35
CA GLN A 74 -3.67 -10.76 -10.86
C GLN A 74 -4.20 -9.43 -10.32
N GLY A 75 -3.30 -8.62 -9.75
CA GLY A 75 -3.63 -7.35 -9.12
C GLY A 75 -4.08 -7.47 -7.65
N SER A 76 -4.06 -8.67 -7.05
CA SER A 76 -4.26 -8.83 -5.61
C SER A 76 -3.06 -8.32 -4.82
N ASP A 77 -3.21 -8.18 -3.48
CA ASP A 77 -2.13 -7.76 -2.58
C ASP A 77 -0.90 -8.68 -2.64
N ASP A 78 -1.10 -9.94 -3.07
CA ASP A 78 -0.05 -10.94 -3.21
C ASP A 78 0.61 -10.93 -4.60
N ASP A 79 0.08 -10.12 -5.56
CA ASP A 79 0.72 -9.87 -6.86
C ASP A 79 1.63 -8.65 -6.77
N CYS A 80 2.73 -8.79 -6.05
CA CYS A 80 3.64 -7.69 -5.78
C CYS A 80 5.11 -8.10 -5.85
N VAL A 81 5.95 -7.11 -6.14
CA VAL A 81 7.42 -7.22 -6.13
C VAL A 81 8.00 -6.05 -5.35
N TYR A 82 8.80 -6.35 -4.35
CA TYR A 82 9.52 -5.36 -3.57
C TYR A 82 10.99 -5.31 -3.97
N LEU A 83 11.45 -4.14 -4.32
CA LEU A 83 12.83 -3.85 -4.69
C LEU A 83 13.45 -2.87 -3.68
N PRO A 84 14.78 -2.86 -3.50
CA PRO A 84 15.45 -1.75 -2.84
C PRO A 84 15.08 -0.45 -3.54
N TYR A 85 14.65 0.57 -2.77
CA TYR A 85 14.20 1.83 -3.38
C TYR A 85 15.29 2.50 -4.22
N THR A 86 16.55 2.40 -3.80
CA THR A 86 17.70 2.91 -4.54
C THR A 86 17.83 2.26 -5.92
N THR A 87 17.57 0.96 -6.00
CA THR A 87 17.57 0.23 -7.28
C THR A 87 16.35 0.58 -8.12
N ALA A 88 15.17 0.73 -7.50
CA ALA A 88 13.94 1.14 -8.18
C ALA A 88 14.07 2.55 -8.79
N MET A 89 14.66 3.50 -8.07
CA MET A 89 14.95 4.84 -8.58
C MET A 89 15.84 4.83 -9.83
N ARG A 90 16.86 3.97 -9.83
CA ARG A 90 17.75 3.81 -11.01
C ARG A 90 17.02 3.21 -12.21
N LEU A 91 16.07 2.30 -11.97
CA LEU A 91 15.26 1.70 -13.03
C LEU A 91 14.30 2.68 -13.67
N SER A 92 13.66 3.52 -12.86
CA SER A 92 12.68 4.50 -13.31
C SER A 92 13.31 5.83 -13.76
N SER A 93 14.64 5.95 -13.69
CA SER A 93 15.37 7.21 -13.94
C SER A 93 14.86 8.37 -13.07
N GLN A 94 14.31 8.07 -11.91
CA GLN A 94 13.84 9.06 -10.96
C GLN A 94 14.97 9.42 -9.99
N SER A 95 15.12 10.71 -9.72
CA SER A 95 16.13 11.23 -8.79
C SER A 95 15.59 11.44 -7.38
N MET A 96 14.29 11.32 -7.17
CA MET A 96 13.64 11.59 -5.88
C MET A 96 12.63 10.51 -5.52
N VAL A 97 12.48 10.27 -4.21
CA VAL A 97 11.41 9.45 -3.65
C VAL A 97 10.16 10.33 -3.54
N SER A 98 9.07 9.88 -4.15
CA SER A 98 7.82 10.65 -4.21
C SER A 98 6.89 10.38 -3.03
N ASN A 99 7.00 9.23 -2.38
CA ASN A 99 6.10 8.84 -1.30
C ASN A 99 6.89 8.31 -0.09
N TYR A 100 6.53 8.82 1.07
CA TYR A 100 7.02 8.35 2.36
C TYR A 100 5.84 7.82 3.17
N ALA A 101 6.04 6.71 3.86
CA ALA A 101 5.07 6.17 4.79
C ALA A 101 5.69 6.07 6.18
N ALA A 102 4.96 6.50 7.19
CA ALA A 102 5.33 6.36 8.59
C ALA A 102 4.21 5.66 9.35
N VAL A 103 4.57 4.87 10.35
CA VAL A 103 3.62 4.23 11.26
C VAL A 103 3.78 4.86 12.64
N MET A 104 2.67 5.17 13.27
CA MET A 104 2.64 5.67 14.63
C MET A 104 2.26 4.54 15.59
N GLU A 105 2.81 4.59 16.78
CA GLU A 105 2.48 3.65 17.86
C GLU A 105 1.12 3.97 18.49
N ASP A 106 0.71 5.24 18.50
CA ASP A 106 -0.52 5.71 19.13
C ASP A 106 -1.39 6.46 18.11
N GLU A 107 -2.47 5.83 17.69
CA GLU A 107 -3.43 6.37 16.72
C GLU A 107 -4.17 7.61 17.26
N SER A 108 -4.33 7.72 18.58
CA SER A 108 -5.00 8.87 19.20
C SER A 108 -4.29 10.21 18.98
N ARG A 109 -2.98 10.16 18.67
CA ARG A 109 -2.12 11.32 18.42
C ARG A 109 -1.88 11.58 16.92
N ALA A 110 -2.66 10.97 16.05
CA ALA A 110 -2.48 11.06 14.59
C ALA A 110 -2.49 12.52 14.09
N ASN A 111 -3.42 13.34 14.58
CA ASN A 111 -3.55 14.74 14.17
C ASN A 111 -2.36 15.59 14.67
N GLU A 112 -1.88 15.33 15.88
CA GLU A 112 -0.71 16.01 16.44
C GLU A 112 0.55 15.67 15.64
N ALA A 113 0.75 14.40 15.36
CA ALA A 113 1.90 13.94 14.56
C ALA A 113 1.85 14.48 13.12
N LYS A 114 0.65 14.50 12.50
CA LYS A 114 0.46 15.10 11.18
C LYS A 114 0.87 16.56 11.17
N SER A 115 0.37 17.36 12.12
CA SER A 115 0.68 18.78 12.21
C SER A 115 2.18 19.02 12.44
N ALA A 116 2.83 18.17 13.22
CA ALA A 116 4.29 18.25 13.44
C ALA A 116 5.06 17.98 12.13
N VAL A 117 4.68 16.95 11.38
CA VAL A 117 5.28 16.62 10.09
C VAL A 117 5.04 17.74 9.06
N GLU A 118 3.84 18.28 8.98
CA GLU A 118 3.51 19.40 8.09
C GLU A 118 4.34 20.62 8.42
N SER A 119 4.47 20.96 9.70
CA SER A 119 5.28 22.10 10.16
C SER A 119 6.76 21.94 9.78
N GLU A 120 7.31 20.73 9.95
CA GLU A 120 8.70 20.45 9.59
C GLU A 120 8.91 20.49 8.07
N LEU A 121 7.99 19.91 7.29
CA LEU A 121 8.05 19.97 5.82
C LEU A 121 7.93 21.42 5.32
N GLN A 122 7.05 22.22 5.93
CA GLN A 122 6.91 23.64 5.60
C GLN A 122 8.19 24.42 5.89
N HIS A 123 8.86 24.09 6.99
CA HIS A 123 10.12 24.73 7.36
C HIS A 123 11.26 24.38 6.39
N GLN A 124 11.32 23.11 5.95
CA GLN A 124 12.40 22.62 5.08
C GLN A 124 12.17 22.93 3.59
N LEU A 125 10.94 22.80 3.11
CA LEU A 125 10.57 22.89 1.69
C LEU A 125 9.93 24.22 1.31
N GLY A 126 9.49 25.02 2.28
CA GLY A 126 8.73 26.26 2.05
C GLY A 126 7.24 25.99 1.78
N SER A 127 6.44 27.06 1.83
CA SER A 127 4.97 26.99 1.80
C SER A 127 4.36 26.62 0.45
N ASP A 128 5.14 26.60 -0.62
CA ASP A 128 4.62 26.52 -2.01
C ASP A 128 4.93 25.17 -2.67
N ASN A 129 5.42 24.21 -1.92
CA ASN A 129 5.81 22.91 -2.46
C ASN A 129 4.66 21.93 -2.33
N GLY A 130 4.29 21.32 -3.45
CA GLY A 130 3.20 20.37 -3.59
C GLY A 130 3.44 19.05 -2.86
N TYR A 131 3.49 19.08 -1.52
CA TYR A 131 3.43 17.89 -0.70
C TYR A 131 2.05 17.77 -0.06
N TYR A 132 1.62 16.56 0.15
CA TYR A 132 0.39 16.24 0.86
C TYR A 132 0.70 15.28 2.00
N VAL A 133 0.29 15.63 3.21
CA VAL A 133 0.34 14.76 4.38
C VAL A 133 -1.09 14.32 4.69
N TYR A 134 -1.34 13.02 4.65
CA TYR A 134 -2.63 12.46 5.01
C TYR A 134 -2.46 11.27 5.94
N SER A 135 -3.37 11.11 6.87
CA SER A 135 -3.43 9.97 7.75
C SER A 135 -4.44 8.94 7.24
N ALA A 136 -4.22 7.67 7.56
CA ALA A 136 -5.19 6.63 7.23
C ALA A 136 -6.55 6.85 7.92
N SER A 137 -6.55 7.42 9.12
CA SER A 137 -7.77 7.76 9.86
C SER A 137 -8.59 8.84 9.15
N GLU A 138 -7.98 9.89 8.60
CA GLU A 138 -8.68 10.91 7.82
C GLU A 138 -9.35 10.30 6.59
N TRP A 139 -8.63 9.42 5.88
CA TRP A 139 -9.19 8.76 4.71
C TRP A 139 -10.39 7.87 5.06
N LEU A 140 -10.34 7.17 6.20
CA LEU A 140 -11.46 6.38 6.71
C LEU A 140 -12.65 7.26 7.11
N GLU A 141 -12.41 8.42 7.74
CA GLU A 141 -13.47 9.38 8.04
C GLU A 141 -14.15 9.91 6.78
N GLU A 142 -13.38 10.26 5.76
CA GLU A 142 -13.91 10.70 4.46
C GLU A 142 -14.76 9.61 3.79
N MET A 143 -14.28 8.38 3.80
CA MET A 143 -15.06 7.23 3.30
C MET A 143 -16.35 7.05 4.08
N ASN A 144 -16.31 7.12 5.43
CA ASN A 144 -17.51 6.99 6.27
C ASN A 144 -18.50 8.13 6.00
N LYS A 145 -18.05 9.35 5.79
CA LYS A 145 -18.91 10.47 5.38
C LYS A 145 -19.60 10.19 4.04
N MET A 146 -18.85 9.65 3.07
CA MET A 146 -19.41 9.28 1.76
C MET A 146 -20.45 8.17 1.88
N ILE A 147 -20.17 7.12 2.65
CA ILE A 147 -21.11 6.02 2.91
C ILE A 147 -22.38 6.55 3.58
N ASN A 148 -22.25 7.40 4.60
CA ASN A 148 -23.38 7.98 5.28
C ASN A 148 -24.23 8.85 4.34
N MET A 149 -23.61 9.61 3.45
CA MET A 149 -24.33 10.39 2.42
C MET A 149 -25.17 9.46 1.54
N VAL A 150 -24.60 8.37 1.05
CA VAL A 150 -25.31 7.38 0.23
C VAL A 150 -26.49 6.77 1.01
N ILE A 151 -26.28 6.40 2.27
CA ILE A 151 -27.34 5.85 3.14
C ILE A 151 -28.49 6.87 3.29
N VAL A 152 -28.20 8.15 3.53
CA VAL A 152 -29.22 9.21 3.65
C VAL A 152 -30.02 9.35 2.36
N ILE A 153 -29.36 9.36 1.20
CA ILE A 153 -30.04 9.44 -0.10
C ILE A 153 -30.94 8.22 -0.32
N LEU A 154 -30.42 7.00 -0.10
CA LEU A 154 -31.21 5.77 -0.26
C LEU A 154 -32.39 5.73 0.70
N THR A 155 -32.21 6.11 1.95
CA THR A 155 -33.27 6.21 2.95
C THR A 155 -34.33 7.23 2.54
N GLY A 156 -33.93 8.37 1.98
CA GLY A 156 -34.85 9.36 1.44
C GLY A 156 -35.72 8.80 0.30
N ILE A 157 -35.10 8.13 -0.66
CA ILE A 157 -35.81 7.48 -1.78
C ILE A 157 -36.77 6.41 -1.26
N ALA A 158 -36.32 5.56 -0.35
CA ALA A 158 -37.15 4.52 0.24
C ALA A 158 -38.34 5.10 1.01
N SER A 159 -38.14 6.18 1.76
CA SER A 159 -39.20 6.87 2.51
C SER A 159 -40.26 7.45 1.58
N ILE A 160 -39.87 8.08 0.50
CA ILE A 160 -40.81 8.61 -0.51
C ILE A 160 -41.57 7.46 -1.17
N SER A 161 -40.87 6.38 -1.55
CA SER A 161 -41.49 5.21 -2.16
C SER A 161 -42.55 4.58 -1.21
N LEU A 162 -42.22 4.48 0.08
CA LEU A 162 -43.13 3.96 1.10
C LEU A 162 -44.37 4.83 1.28
N LEU A 163 -44.19 6.16 1.30
CA LEU A 163 -45.29 7.12 1.38
C LEU A 163 -46.23 7.00 0.16
N VAL A 164 -45.66 6.99 -1.05
CA VAL A 164 -46.45 6.87 -2.28
C VAL A 164 -47.17 5.52 -2.35
N GLY A 165 -46.48 4.41 -1.99
CA GLY A 165 -47.08 3.08 -1.93
C GLY A 165 -48.17 2.97 -0.86
N GLY A 166 -47.98 3.58 0.30
CA GLY A 166 -48.98 3.61 1.38
C GLY A 166 -50.25 4.37 1.02
N ILE A 167 -50.14 5.52 0.33
CA ILE A 167 -51.27 6.28 -0.16
C ILE A 167 -52.02 5.57 -1.29
N GLY A 168 -51.27 4.81 -2.13
CA GLY A 168 -51.88 4.09 -3.27
C GLY A 168 -52.71 2.88 -2.87
N ILE A 169 -52.61 2.37 -1.60
CA ILE A 169 -53.36 1.22 -1.09
C ILE A 169 -54.64 1.64 -0.33
N MET A 170 -54.79 2.91 0.02
CA MET A 170 -56.00 3.47 0.58
C MET A 170 -56.98 3.91 -0.53
#